data_991cc6e721c9ed7a758fa47d34598215
#
_entry.id   991cc6e721c9ed7a758fa47d34598215
#
_cell.length_a   1.000
_cell.length_b   1.000
_cell.length_c   1.000
_cell.angle_alpha   90.00
_cell.angle_beta   90.00
_cell.angle_gamma   90.00
#
_symmetry.space_group_name_H-M   'P 1'
#
loop_
_entity.id
_entity.type
_entity.pdbx_description
1 polymer ?
#
loop_
_entity_poly.entity_id
_entity_poly.type
_entity_poly.pdbx_seq_one_letter_code
_entity_poly.pdbx_strand_id
1 'polypeptide(L)'
;MKLRKFLLPAVIPLCLLINSAAQTASSGSVSSRQNASADEIALPTPTGPYRVGTASFHRIDTSRPETFTADSTDHRQVFFHIWYPAGSTGGTLAPYVDNLVPDNEIFRTSYSFAQIERVMKTRSHAFNGVKVSRAERRYPVIVFSHGLNRVSAHYTVFLENLASHGYIVVGVDSPFFSSALKMPDGRIIKNESQRNQRQGARVEEAVIQAQDLIFVLNELERLNKKDTDIGLAGRFDLRHIGVFGHSRGGFTAPHACLLDSRFRACLNLDGYPLTPAVMEKGIRQPYMHIEEIAPWLQDPLTDEELKRANQTREEANKASQEVERQREKTFSKMSSGVYLVTVTGAMHNSFSDMPFISPERYNNIKINAARALTITNAYILAFFDRYLRGRRQPLLEGNASIFPEVTLQVLTAPRSRSDSIRDRAATTKFSPANSGGLTLPVTISTNLSLNSG
;
A
#
# COMPACT_ATOMS: atom_id res chain seq x y z
N MET A 1 28.80 -2.12 -32.42
CA MET A 1 27.68 -2.81 -31.77
C MET A 1 26.57 -1.77 -31.55
N LYS A 2 25.53 -1.79 -32.44
CA LYS A 2 24.51 -0.72 -32.52
C LYS A 2 23.46 -0.92 -31.41
N LEU A 3 23.40 0.04 -30.44
CA LEU A 3 22.29 0.12 -29.46
C LEU A 3 20.98 0.40 -30.25
N ARG A 4 20.09 -0.57 -30.27
CA ARG A 4 18.70 -0.36 -30.66
C ARG A 4 18.01 0.46 -29.56
N LYS A 5 17.67 1.71 -29.89
CA LYS A 5 16.77 2.55 -29.10
C LYS A 5 15.40 1.89 -29.10
N PHE A 6 15.01 1.31 -27.98
CA PHE A 6 13.61 0.95 -27.72
C PHE A 6 12.85 2.26 -27.41
N LEU A 7 12.19 2.78 -28.39
CA LEU A 7 11.12 3.77 -28.21
C LEU A 7 9.93 3.00 -27.59
N LEU A 8 9.78 3.03 -26.28
CA LEU A 8 8.48 2.76 -25.67
C LEU A 8 7.56 3.93 -26.04
N PRO A 9 6.35 3.67 -26.54
CA PRO A 9 5.36 4.73 -26.69
C PRO A 9 5.12 5.34 -25.30
N ALA A 10 5.09 6.66 -25.22
CA ALA A 10 4.76 7.40 -24.02
C ALA A 10 3.28 7.13 -23.67
N VAL A 11 3.02 6.03 -22.97
CA VAL A 11 1.75 5.81 -22.29
C VAL A 11 1.82 6.70 -21.05
N ILE A 12 1.40 7.94 -21.22
CA ILE A 12 1.15 8.84 -20.09
C ILE A 12 -0.01 8.20 -19.30
N PRO A 13 0.21 7.77 -18.06
CA PRO A 13 -0.91 7.25 -17.27
C PRO A 13 -1.86 8.41 -16.99
N LEU A 14 -3.04 8.33 -17.55
CA LEU A 14 -4.16 9.26 -17.42
C LEU A 14 -4.57 9.50 -15.93
N CYS A 15 -4.14 8.64 -15.03
CA CYS A 15 -4.41 8.75 -13.59
C CYS A 15 -3.88 10.02 -12.90
N LEU A 16 -3.00 10.79 -13.52
CA LEU A 16 -2.43 12.01 -12.92
C LEU A 16 -3.12 13.31 -13.32
N LEU A 17 -4.00 13.29 -14.33
CA LEU A 17 -4.66 14.50 -14.83
C LEU A 17 -6.01 14.83 -14.17
N ILE A 18 -6.56 13.91 -13.37
CA ILE A 18 -7.90 14.12 -12.75
C ILE A 18 -7.85 14.98 -11.47
N ASN A 19 -6.67 15.31 -10.93
CA ASN A 19 -6.57 16.03 -9.65
C ASN A 19 -6.22 17.52 -9.76
N SER A 20 -6.22 18.14 -10.94
CA SER A 20 -5.96 19.58 -11.07
C SER A 20 -7.09 20.37 -11.74
N ALA A 21 -8.36 20.05 -11.44
CA ALA A 21 -9.45 20.95 -11.73
C ALA A 21 -9.38 22.13 -10.76
N ALA A 22 -8.70 23.17 -11.18
CA ALA A 22 -8.67 24.45 -10.51
C ALA A 22 -10.10 25.01 -10.40
N GLN A 23 -10.48 25.38 -9.19
CA GLN A 23 -11.66 26.13 -8.87
C GLN A 23 -11.62 27.49 -9.56
N THR A 24 -12.56 27.75 -10.46
CA THR A 24 -13.03 29.12 -10.69
C THR A 24 -14.04 29.43 -9.59
N ALA A 25 -13.65 30.29 -8.67
CA ALA A 25 -14.53 30.79 -7.63
C ALA A 25 -15.65 31.61 -8.25
N SER A 26 -16.90 31.14 -8.11
CA SER A 26 -18.08 32.00 -8.24
C SER A 26 -18.34 32.63 -6.87
N SER A 27 -18.29 33.95 -6.83
CA SER A 27 -18.70 34.77 -5.69
C SER A 27 -20.22 34.65 -5.46
N GLY A 28 -20.59 33.78 -4.53
CA GLY A 28 -21.97 33.62 -4.04
C GLY A 28 -22.00 33.94 -2.55
N SER A 29 -22.88 34.83 -2.17
CA SER A 29 -23.22 35.40 -0.86
C SER A 29 -22.90 34.53 0.37
N VAL A 30 -22.14 35.13 1.29
CA VAL A 30 -21.85 34.62 2.63
C VAL A 30 -23.13 34.66 3.46
N SER A 31 -23.82 33.54 3.57
CA SER A 31 -24.80 33.27 4.60
C SER A 31 -24.07 32.85 5.86
N SER A 32 -24.31 33.58 6.97
CA SER A 32 -23.80 33.31 8.31
C SER A 32 -24.17 31.88 8.74
N ARG A 33 -23.23 30.94 8.59
CA ARG A 33 -23.28 29.65 9.25
C ARG A 33 -22.51 29.73 10.55
N GLN A 34 -23.23 29.43 11.65
CA GLN A 34 -22.72 29.27 12.99
C GLN A 34 -21.45 28.42 12.99
N ASN A 35 -20.42 28.88 13.74
CA ASN A 35 -19.20 28.16 14.06
C ASN A 35 -19.54 26.82 14.72
N ALA A 36 -19.70 25.75 13.94
CA ALA A 36 -19.55 24.40 14.45
C ALA A 36 -18.08 24.25 14.85
N SER A 37 -17.80 23.94 16.09
CA SER A 37 -16.46 23.54 16.55
C SER A 37 -15.97 22.43 15.63
N ALA A 38 -14.72 22.50 15.16
CA ALA A 38 -14.16 21.48 14.32
C ALA A 38 -14.12 20.17 15.14
N ASP A 39 -14.97 19.21 14.76
CA ASP A 39 -15.04 17.93 15.43
C ASP A 39 -13.82 17.06 15.09
N GLU A 40 -13.40 16.23 16.03
CA GLU A 40 -12.35 15.22 15.84
C GLU A 40 -12.79 14.23 14.73
N ILE A 41 -11.82 13.73 13.93
CA ILE A 41 -12.10 12.71 12.92
C ILE A 41 -12.24 11.35 13.62
N ALA A 42 -13.40 10.71 13.47
CA ALA A 42 -13.65 9.37 13.97
C ALA A 42 -13.08 8.33 12.99
N LEU A 43 -11.91 7.78 13.32
CA LEU A 43 -11.32 6.70 12.55
C LEU A 43 -11.90 5.34 12.97
N PRO A 44 -12.01 4.35 12.05
CA PRO A 44 -12.39 2.98 12.39
C PRO A 44 -11.47 2.36 13.45
N THR A 45 -12.06 1.77 14.49
CA THR A 45 -11.32 1.12 15.57
C THR A 45 -10.64 -0.16 15.09
N PRO A 46 -9.38 -0.44 15.49
CA PRO A 46 -8.70 -1.70 15.23
C PRO A 46 -9.49 -2.91 15.77
N THR A 47 -9.53 -4.01 15.03
CA THR A 47 -10.38 -5.18 15.32
C THR A 47 -9.67 -6.31 16.05
N GLY A 48 -8.36 -6.22 16.23
CA GLY A 48 -7.55 -7.27 16.88
C GLY A 48 -7.59 -7.22 18.40
N PRO A 49 -7.09 -8.28 19.05
CA PRO A 49 -7.15 -8.41 20.51
C PRO A 49 -6.10 -7.57 21.27
N TYR A 50 -5.10 -7.02 20.58
CA TYR A 50 -4.05 -6.25 21.22
C TYR A 50 -4.37 -4.76 21.23
N ARG A 51 -4.07 -4.09 22.34
CA ARG A 51 -3.84 -2.64 22.31
C ARG A 51 -2.67 -2.36 21.38
N VAL A 52 -2.64 -1.18 20.82
CA VAL A 52 -1.58 -0.75 19.90
C VAL A 52 -0.70 0.27 20.60
N GLY A 53 0.61 0.05 20.59
CA GLY A 53 1.62 1.04 20.95
C GLY A 53 2.24 1.63 19.72
N THR A 54 2.81 2.85 19.84
CA THR A 54 3.54 3.49 18.73
C THR A 54 4.82 4.16 19.22
N ALA A 55 5.80 4.24 18.32
CA ALA A 55 7.05 4.97 18.52
C ALA A 55 7.61 5.42 17.17
N SER A 56 8.26 6.58 17.16
CA SER A 56 8.83 7.20 15.97
C SER A 56 10.35 7.21 16.03
N PHE A 57 10.99 7.04 14.87
CA PHE A 57 12.43 7.01 14.73
C PHE A 57 12.87 7.86 13.54
N HIS A 58 14.00 8.54 13.70
CA HIS A 58 14.74 9.20 12.64
C HIS A 58 16.11 8.57 12.53
N ARG A 59 16.57 8.26 11.31
CA ARG A 59 17.87 7.64 11.05
C ARG A 59 18.52 8.26 9.82
N ILE A 60 19.85 8.27 9.84
CA ILE A 60 20.68 8.74 8.73
C ILE A 60 21.38 7.53 8.13
N ASP A 61 21.20 7.33 6.84
CA ASP A 61 21.92 6.32 6.07
C ASP A 61 23.22 6.92 5.54
N THR A 62 24.27 6.79 6.29
CA THR A 62 25.60 7.31 5.94
C THR A 62 26.24 6.62 4.75
N SER A 63 25.67 5.53 4.24
CA SER A 63 26.15 4.83 3.05
C SER A 63 25.60 5.40 1.74
N ARG A 64 24.53 6.23 1.82
CA ARG A 64 23.89 6.83 0.65
C ARG A 64 23.92 8.36 0.72
N PRO A 65 24.37 9.05 -0.36
CA PRO A 65 24.26 10.49 -0.44
C PRO A 65 22.78 10.90 -0.56
N GLU A 66 22.47 12.12 -0.09
CA GLU A 66 21.18 12.75 -0.41
C GLU A 66 21.25 13.42 -1.79
N THR A 67 20.35 13.08 -2.69
CA THR A 67 20.37 13.53 -4.07
C THR A 67 19.43 14.71 -4.35
N PHE A 68 18.65 15.13 -3.36
CA PHE A 68 17.70 16.24 -3.45
C PHE A 68 18.25 17.55 -2.86
N THR A 69 19.40 17.52 -2.20
CA THR A 69 20.09 18.70 -1.68
C THR A 69 21.28 19.08 -2.55
N ALA A 70 21.70 20.33 -2.48
CA ALA A 70 22.89 20.82 -3.20
C ALA A 70 24.20 20.48 -2.47
N ASP A 71 24.13 20.13 -1.20
CA ASP A 71 25.30 19.77 -0.39
C ASP A 71 25.67 18.31 -0.66
N SER A 72 26.84 18.10 -1.27
CA SER A 72 27.35 16.77 -1.59
C SER A 72 27.77 15.95 -0.37
N THR A 73 27.80 16.55 0.81
CA THR A 73 28.11 15.88 2.09
C THR A 73 26.87 15.40 2.82
N ASP A 74 25.69 15.81 2.35
CA ASP A 74 24.42 15.35 2.93
C ASP A 74 24.21 13.87 2.67
N HIS A 75 23.72 13.17 3.69
CA HIS A 75 23.36 11.76 3.64
C HIS A 75 21.86 11.59 3.67
N ARG A 76 21.39 10.48 3.06
CA ARG A 76 19.99 10.10 3.04
C ARG A 76 19.43 9.92 4.45
N GLN A 77 18.34 10.62 4.76
CA GLN A 77 17.64 10.52 6.03
C GLN A 77 16.30 9.80 5.82
N VAL A 78 15.90 9.04 6.81
CA VAL A 78 14.65 8.28 6.76
C VAL A 78 13.95 8.38 8.11
N PHE A 79 12.64 8.67 8.07
CA PHE A 79 11.76 8.56 9.22
C PHE A 79 10.98 7.27 9.13
N PHE A 80 10.71 6.64 10.29
CA PHE A 80 9.79 5.54 10.34
C PHE A 80 9.07 5.49 11.68
N HIS A 81 7.80 5.09 11.61
CA HIS A 81 6.95 4.90 12.77
C HIS A 81 6.69 3.42 12.93
N ILE A 82 6.69 2.95 14.17
CA ILE A 82 6.41 1.56 14.49
C ILE A 82 5.12 1.50 15.28
N TRP A 83 4.14 0.73 14.77
CA TRP A 83 2.96 0.31 15.52
C TRP A 83 3.16 -1.14 15.95
N TYR A 84 2.86 -1.44 17.20
CA TYR A 84 3.15 -2.75 17.78
C TYR A 84 2.10 -3.19 18.79
N PRO A 85 1.93 -4.53 18.98
CA PRO A 85 1.11 -5.05 20.06
C PRO A 85 1.64 -4.56 21.41
N ALA A 86 0.82 -3.84 22.16
CA ALA A 86 1.21 -3.21 23.41
C ALA A 86 0.74 -4.00 24.64
N GLY A 87 1.41 -3.77 25.75
CA GLY A 87 0.93 -4.22 27.07
C GLY A 87 -0.38 -3.55 27.47
N SER A 88 -1.03 -4.07 28.48
CA SER A 88 -2.40 -3.70 28.86
C SER A 88 -2.54 -2.36 29.57
N THR A 89 -1.46 -1.78 30.09
CA THR A 89 -1.49 -0.59 30.96
C THR A 89 -0.55 0.50 30.53
N GLY A 90 -0.83 1.74 30.94
CA GLY A 90 0.02 2.91 30.73
C GLY A 90 -0.17 3.58 29.36
N GLY A 91 0.64 4.61 29.14
CA GLY A 91 0.69 5.39 27.90
C GLY A 91 -0.39 6.46 27.77
N THR A 92 -0.16 7.36 26.84
CA THR A 92 -1.11 8.40 26.42
C THR A 92 -1.50 8.16 24.97
N LEU A 93 -2.73 8.45 24.58
CA LEU A 93 -3.15 8.36 23.18
C LEU A 93 -2.24 9.21 22.29
N ALA A 94 -1.73 8.58 21.26
CA ALA A 94 -0.87 9.27 20.29
C ALA A 94 -1.70 10.24 19.43
N PRO A 95 -1.13 11.38 19.03
CA PRO A 95 -1.75 12.20 18.00
C PRO A 95 -1.83 11.39 16.69
N TYR A 96 -2.82 11.71 15.84
CA TYR A 96 -2.96 11.07 14.55
C TYR A 96 -1.73 11.34 13.65
N VAL A 97 -1.21 12.56 13.69
CA VAL A 97 0.02 12.97 13.01
C VAL A 97 0.91 13.73 13.97
N ASP A 98 2.12 13.26 14.18
CA ASP A 98 3.09 13.88 15.08
C ASP A 98 4.14 14.76 14.36
N ASN A 99 4.38 14.48 13.08
CA ASN A 99 5.40 15.16 12.26
C ASN A 99 4.82 16.15 11.25
N LEU A 100 3.50 16.34 11.22
CA LEU A 100 2.88 17.32 10.36
C LEU A 100 3.01 18.72 10.97
N VAL A 101 3.43 19.69 10.13
CA VAL A 101 3.52 21.08 10.53
C VAL A 101 2.27 21.80 10.03
N PRO A 102 1.34 22.19 10.92
CA PRO A 102 0.05 22.79 10.52
C PRO A 102 0.19 24.10 9.74
N ASP A 103 1.27 24.85 9.98
CA ASP A 103 1.52 26.13 9.33
C ASP A 103 2.24 26.04 7.98
N ASN A 104 2.47 24.81 7.50
CA ASN A 104 3.12 24.62 6.23
C ASN A 104 2.17 25.02 5.09
N GLU A 105 2.67 25.81 4.14
CA GLU A 105 1.94 26.23 2.93
C GLU A 105 1.34 25.06 2.15
N ILE A 106 1.99 23.89 2.13
CA ILE A 106 1.48 22.69 1.48
C ILE A 106 0.16 22.24 2.11
N PHE A 107 0.05 22.30 3.44
CA PHE A 107 -1.22 22.00 4.11
C PHE A 107 -2.28 23.03 3.75
N ARG A 108 -1.93 24.32 3.75
CA ARG A 108 -2.83 25.41 3.38
C ARG A 108 -3.29 25.34 1.93
N THR A 109 -2.48 24.81 1.02
CA THR A 109 -2.88 24.62 -0.38
C THR A 109 -3.69 23.35 -0.61
N SER A 110 -3.55 22.33 0.25
CA SER A 110 -4.20 21.03 0.10
C SER A 110 -5.42 20.85 1.00
N TYR A 111 -5.45 21.56 2.14
CA TYR A 111 -6.49 21.44 3.17
C TYR A 111 -6.99 22.81 3.60
N SER A 112 -8.29 22.92 3.91
CA SER A 112 -8.84 24.10 4.56
C SER A 112 -8.32 24.20 6.01
N PHE A 113 -8.39 25.39 6.57
CA PHE A 113 -8.01 25.60 7.98
C PHE A 113 -8.79 24.68 8.94
N ALA A 114 -10.09 24.51 8.71
CA ALA A 114 -10.92 23.61 9.50
C ALA A 114 -10.51 22.14 9.39
N GLN A 115 -10.08 21.69 8.20
CA GLN A 115 -9.54 20.32 8.03
C GLN A 115 -8.24 20.13 8.78
N ILE A 116 -7.33 21.10 8.73
CA ILE A 116 -6.07 21.06 9.49
C ILE A 116 -6.36 20.99 10.99
N GLU A 117 -7.27 21.82 11.48
CA GLU A 117 -7.66 21.82 12.89
C GLU A 117 -8.25 20.47 13.33
N ARG A 118 -9.12 19.86 12.52
CA ARG A 118 -9.67 18.52 12.78
C ARG A 118 -8.57 17.45 12.83
N VAL A 119 -7.66 17.43 11.86
CA VAL A 119 -6.52 16.50 11.82
C VAL A 119 -5.67 16.63 13.07
N MET A 120 -5.38 17.86 13.51
CA MET A 120 -4.56 18.12 14.71
C MET A 120 -5.22 17.70 16.02
N LYS A 121 -6.55 17.76 16.09
CA LYS A 121 -7.33 17.30 17.24
C LYS A 121 -7.50 15.77 17.25
N THR A 122 -7.43 15.12 16.08
CA THR A 122 -7.63 13.68 15.95
C THR A 122 -6.56 12.90 16.68
N ARG A 123 -7.00 11.87 17.40
CA ARG A 123 -6.12 10.89 18.06
C ARG A 123 -6.16 9.58 17.31
N SER A 124 -5.02 8.92 17.27
CA SER A 124 -4.96 7.53 16.84
C SER A 124 -5.48 6.61 17.95
N HIS A 125 -5.69 5.32 17.67
CA HIS A 125 -6.00 4.34 18.71
C HIS A 125 -4.73 3.79 19.37
N ALA A 126 -3.55 4.21 18.90
CA ALA A 126 -2.27 3.81 19.46
C ALA A 126 -1.90 4.66 20.68
N PHE A 127 -1.02 4.12 21.51
CA PHE A 127 -0.54 4.73 22.73
C PHE A 127 0.98 4.95 22.67
N ASN A 128 1.42 6.15 23.03
CA ASN A 128 2.82 6.46 23.28
C ASN A 128 3.26 5.93 24.66
N GLY A 129 4.53 5.53 24.79
CA GLY A 129 5.16 5.19 26.05
C GLY A 129 4.74 3.83 26.64
N VAL A 130 4.01 3.01 25.90
CA VAL A 130 3.66 1.64 26.34
C VAL A 130 4.72 0.64 25.91
N LYS A 131 4.96 -0.37 26.73
CA LYS A 131 5.88 -1.45 26.37
C LYS A 131 5.24 -2.43 25.40
N VAL A 132 6.08 -3.05 24.56
CA VAL A 132 5.66 -4.15 23.68
C VAL A 132 5.07 -5.29 24.52
N SER A 133 3.96 -5.86 24.06
CA SER A 133 3.31 -7.01 24.69
C SER A 133 4.26 -8.21 24.75
N ARG A 134 4.18 -8.95 25.85
CA ARG A 134 4.92 -10.21 26.04
C ARG A 134 4.09 -11.46 25.76
N ALA A 135 2.87 -11.30 25.22
CA ALA A 135 1.98 -12.41 24.89
C ALA A 135 2.60 -13.36 23.85
N GLU A 136 3.37 -12.82 22.92
CA GLU A 136 4.19 -13.61 22.00
C GLU A 136 5.68 -13.31 22.22
N ARG A 137 6.54 -14.30 21.95
CA ARG A 137 7.99 -14.11 22.05
C ARG A 137 8.50 -13.11 21.03
N ARG A 138 7.99 -13.19 19.79
CA ARG A 138 8.33 -12.34 18.64
C ARG A 138 7.10 -12.13 17.79
N TYR A 139 7.05 -11.02 17.10
CA TYR A 139 5.97 -10.64 16.20
C TYR A 139 6.51 -10.54 14.77
N PRO A 140 5.83 -11.12 13.77
CA PRO A 140 6.17 -10.87 12.36
C PRO A 140 6.13 -9.38 12.05
N VAL A 141 6.92 -8.97 11.07
CA VAL A 141 7.11 -7.56 10.70
C VAL A 141 6.43 -7.27 9.38
N ILE A 142 5.77 -6.12 9.28
CA ILE A 142 5.23 -5.62 8.03
C ILE A 142 5.74 -4.20 7.82
N VAL A 143 6.39 -3.96 6.67
CA VAL A 143 6.88 -2.62 6.29
C VAL A 143 5.91 -2.00 5.29
N PHE A 144 5.59 -0.73 5.49
CA PHE A 144 4.63 0.02 4.69
C PHE A 144 5.27 1.23 4.02
N SER A 145 4.94 1.45 2.74
CA SER A 145 5.33 2.62 1.94
C SER A 145 4.09 3.41 1.53
N HIS A 146 4.08 4.71 1.83
CA HIS A 146 2.95 5.59 1.53
C HIS A 146 2.86 6.01 0.05
N GLY A 147 1.71 6.54 -0.35
CA GLY A 147 1.48 7.13 -1.66
C GLY A 147 2.20 8.48 -1.85
N LEU A 148 2.24 8.94 -3.10
CA LEU A 148 2.83 10.24 -3.44
C LEU A 148 2.16 11.37 -2.63
N ASN A 149 2.97 12.27 -2.09
CA ASN A 149 2.51 13.42 -1.32
C ASN A 149 1.62 13.02 -0.12
N ARG A 150 1.96 11.89 0.53
CA ARG A 150 1.34 11.38 1.74
C ARG A 150 2.41 11.18 2.82
N VAL A 151 1.98 10.78 3.99
CA VAL A 151 2.81 10.23 5.08
C VAL A 151 2.17 8.93 5.57
N SER A 152 2.92 8.10 6.27
CA SER A 152 2.43 6.83 6.81
C SER A 152 1.20 7.01 7.71
N ALA A 153 1.10 8.12 8.44
CA ALA A 153 -0.06 8.46 9.26
C ALA A 153 -1.38 8.51 8.48
N HIS A 154 -1.39 8.82 7.19
CA HIS A 154 -2.61 8.79 6.35
C HIS A 154 -3.14 7.38 6.07
N TYR A 155 -2.57 6.36 6.68
CA TYR A 155 -2.93 4.93 6.58
C TYR A 155 -3.05 4.27 7.94
N THR A 156 -3.19 5.07 8.99
CA THR A 156 -3.25 4.64 10.39
C THR A 156 -4.25 3.51 10.59
N VAL A 157 -5.42 3.55 9.94
CA VAL A 157 -6.44 2.50 10.04
C VAL A 157 -5.89 1.12 9.64
N PHE A 158 -5.04 1.01 8.62
CA PHE A 158 -4.43 -0.27 8.24
C PHE A 158 -3.30 -0.67 9.19
N LEU A 159 -2.45 0.29 9.56
CA LEU A 159 -1.24 0.04 10.34
C LEU A 159 -1.59 -0.37 11.77
N GLU A 160 -2.54 0.32 12.39
CA GLU A 160 -3.05 -0.01 13.72
C GLU A 160 -3.83 -1.33 13.72
N ASN A 161 -4.64 -1.58 12.68
CA ASN A 161 -5.38 -2.83 12.60
C ASN A 161 -4.44 -4.04 12.54
N LEU A 162 -3.41 -4.00 11.70
CA LEU A 162 -2.39 -5.05 11.64
C LEU A 162 -1.65 -5.22 12.97
N ALA A 163 -1.28 -4.11 13.62
CA ALA A 163 -0.61 -4.15 14.92
C ALA A 163 -1.52 -4.76 15.99
N SER A 164 -2.82 -4.44 15.99
CA SER A 164 -3.80 -5.04 16.90
C SER A 164 -3.96 -6.56 16.71
N HIS A 165 -3.63 -7.07 15.52
CA HIS A 165 -3.62 -8.50 15.20
C HIS A 165 -2.27 -9.18 15.44
N GLY A 166 -1.34 -8.51 16.11
CA GLY A 166 -0.09 -9.14 16.55
C GLY A 166 1.04 -9.04 15.51
N TYR A 167 1.08 -7.99 14.71
CA TYR A 167 2.23 -7.64 13.86
C TYR A 167 2.98 -6.45 14.45
N ILE A 168 4.27 -6.36 14.20
CA ILE A 168 4.99 -5.09 14.31
C ILE A 168 4.97 -4.45 12.92
N VAL A 169 4.32 -3.30 12.81
CA VAL A 169 4.11 -2.61 11.52
C VAL A 169 4.95 -1.36 11.47
N VAL A 170 5.66 -1.16 10.38
CA VAL A 170 6.64 -0.07 10.24
C VAL A 170 6.26 0.78 9.03
N GLY A 171 5.70 1.95 9.26
CA GLY A 171 5.42 2.94 8.23
C GLY A 171 6.67 3.78 7.96
N VAL A 172 7.10 3.86 6.71
CA VAL A 172 8.32 4.58 6.31
C VAL A 172 7.94 5.88 5.63
N ASP A 173 8.47 6.98 6.16
CA ASP A 173 8.31 8.33 5.62
C ASP A 173 9.63 8.82 5.04
N SER A 174 9.66 8.93 3.71
CA SER A 174 10.85 9.29 2.95
C SER A 174 10.87 10.80 2.69
N PRO A 175 11.86 11.56 3.17
CA PRO A 175 12.03 12.97 2.82
C PRO A 175 12.01 13.19 1.32
N PHE A 176 11.50 14.34 0.88
CA PHE A 176 11.28 14.74 -0.51
C PHE A 176 10.18 13.98 -1.27
N PHE A 177 9.67 12.86 -0.72
CA PHE A 177 8.55 12.08 -1.28
C PHE A 177 7.30 12.15 -0.42
N SER A 178 7.46 12.35 0.88
CA SER A 178 6.39 12.63 1.83
C SER A 178 5.80 14.02 1.59
N SER A 179 4.56 14.27 2.03
CA SER A 179 3.92 15.59 1.87
C SER A 179 4.72 16.72 2.51
N ALA A 180 5.09 16.53 3.77
CA ALA A 180 6.05 17.36 4.51
C ALA A 180 6.56 16.57 5.72
N LEU A 181 7.83 16.81 6.09
CA LEU A 181 8.45 16.26 7.28
C LEU A 181 9.22 17.35 8.00
N LYS A 182 9.05 17.44 9.32
CA LYS A 182 9.86 18.30 10.16
C LYS A 182 11.10 17.53 10.60
N MET A 183 12.25 18.04 10.20
CA MET A 183 13.55 17.49 10.57
C MET A 183 13.89 17.79 12.04
N PRO A 184 14.79 17.02 12.67
CA PRO A 184 15.23 17.28 14.05
C PRO A 184 15.83 18.67 14.27
N ASP A 185 16.42 19.26 13.24
CA ASP A 185 16.97 20.61 13.25
C ASP A 185 15.92 21.72 13.03
N GLY A 186 14.64 21.34 12.91
CA GLY A 186 13.52 22.25 12.71
C GLY A 186 13.21 22.60 11.26
N ARG A 187 14.05 22.23 10.30
CA ARG A 187 13.76 22.42 8.87
C ARG A 187 12.54 21.62 8.45
N ILE A 188 11.78 22.13 7.51
CA ILE A 188 10.64 21.43 6.91
C ILE A 188 11.02 21.02 5.49
N ILE A 189 11.05 19.73 5.25
CA ILE A 189 11.28 19.16 3.93
C ILE A 189 9.93 18.84 3.30
N LYS A 190 9.69 19.44 2.14
CA LYS A 190 8.46 19.28 1.35
C LYS A 190 8.65 18.22 0.28
N ASN A 191 7.55 17.76 -0.32
CA ASN A 191 7.60 16.91 -1.49
C ASN A 191 8.24 17.63 -2.68
N GLU A 192 9.25 17.02 -3.27
CA GLU A 192 9.96 17.54 -4.45
C GLU A 192 9.90 16.61 -5.65
N SER A 193 9.25 15.46 -5.51
CA SER A 193 9.19 14.43 -6.56
C SER A 193 8.58 14.91 -7.87
N GLN A 194 7.78 15.98 -7.86
CA GLN A 194 7.19 16.56 -9.07
C GLN A 194 8.07 17.62 -9.75
N ARG A 195 9.17 18.05 -9.13
CA ARG A 195 10.07 19.03 -9.73
C ARG A 195 10.80 18.51 -10.96
N ASN A 196 11.05 17.22 -10.99
CA ASN A 196 11.78 16.58 -12.08
C ASN A 196 10.82 15.79 -12.98
N GLN A 197 10.29 16.43 -14.02
CA GLN A 197 9.37 15.79 -14.99
C GLN A 197 10.10 15.01 -16.09
N ARG A 198 11.41 14.79 -15.98
CA ARG A 198 12.15 14.02 -16.98
C ARG A 198 11.66 12.56 -17.03
N GLN A 199 11.73 11.98 -18.22
CA GLN A 199 11.42 10.57 -18.42
C GLN A 199 12.31 9.70 -17.52
N GLY A 200 11.70 8.79 -16.75
CA GLY A 200 12.41 7.88 -15.85
C GLY A 200 12.52 8.36 -14.39
N ALA A 201 12.33 9.65 -14.09
CA ALA A 201 12.43 10.19 -12.74
C ALA A 201 11.56 9.40 -11.73
N ARG A 202 10.33 9.06 -12.11
CA ARG A 202 9.40 8.27 -11.27
C ARG A 202 9.97 6.90 -10.90
N VAL A 203 10.72 6.27 -11.80
CA VAL A 203 11.34 4.95 -11.54
C VAL A 203 12.53 5.11 -10.61
N GLU A 204 13.37 6.13 -10.83
CA GLU A 204 14.51 6.41 -9.96
C GLU A 204 14.06 6.72 -8.53
N GLU A 205 13.03 7.53 -8.38
CA GLU A 205 12.42 7.84 -7.09
C GLU A 205 11.86 6.61 -6.38
N ALA A 206 11.24 5.68 -7.12
CA ALA A 206 10.79 4.41 -6.54
C ALA A 206 11.96 3.51 -6.09
N VAL A 207 13.09 3.55 -6.81
CA VAL A 207 14.32 2.84 -6.41
C VAL A 207 14.85 3.42 -5.10
N ILE A 208 14.90 4.75 -4.97
CA ILE A 208 15.33 5.41 -3.72
C ILE A 208 14.41 5.01 -2.56
N GLN A 209 13.09 5.07 -2.75
CA GLN A 209 12.14 4.66 -1.72
C GLN A 209 12.26 3.16 -1.38
N ALA A 210 12.49 2.28 -2.36
CA ALA A 210 12.73 0.86 -2.10
C ALA A 210 14.00 0.64 -1.26
N GLN A 211 15.05 1.42 -1.52
CA GLN A 211 16.27 1.40 -0.72
C GLN A 211 16.03 1.94 0.71
N ASP A 212 15.13 2.93 0.88
CA ASP A 212 14.72 3.40 2.21
C ASP A 212 14.04 2.27 3.01
N LEU A 213 13.15 1.48 2.36
CA LEU A 213 12.54 0.32 3.01
C LEU A 213 13.59 -0.72 3.44
N ILE A 214 14.59 -0.98 2.60
CA ILE A 214 15.69 -1.91 2.89
C ILE A 214 16.59 -1.37 4.02
N PHE A 215 16.90 -0.07 4.01
CA PHE A 215 17.63 0.57 5.10
C PHE A 215 16.88 0.42 6.44
N VAL A 216 15.56 0.61 6.44
CA VAL A 216 14.74 0.41 7.63
C VAL A 216 14.82 -1.04 8.13
N LEU A 217 14.85 -2.07 7.26
CA LEU A 217 15.10 -3.45 7.71
C LEU A 217 16.42 -3.59 8.48
N ASN A 218 17.48 -2.93 8.01
CA ASN A 218 18.77 -2.96 8.69
C ASN A 218 18.70 -2.28 10.08
N GLU A 219 17.92 -1.18 10.17
CA GLU A 219 17.68 -0.52 11.45
C GLU A 219 16.85 -1.39 12.41
N LEU A 220 15.86 -2.14 11.90
CA LEU A 220 15.11 -3.09 12.73
C LEU A 220 16.00 -4.22 13.26
N GLU A 221 16.98 -4.69 12.50
CA GLU A 221 17.98 -5.64 12.97
C GLU A 221 18.82 -5.06 14.12
N ARG A 222 19.15 -3.76 14.07
CA ARG A 222 19.88 -3.06 15.14
C ARG A 222 19.01 -2.89 16.38
N LEU A 223 17.74 -2.44 16.21
CA LEU A 223 16.77 -2.31 17.29
C LEU A 223 16.46 -3.66 17.96
N ASN A 224 16.49 -4.75 17.21
CA ASN A 224 16.28 -6.10 17.74
C ASN A 224 17.43 -6.60 18.64
N LYS A 225 18.61 -5.98 18.53
CA LYS A 225 19.81 -6.32 19.33
C LYS A 225 19.98 -5.41 20.55
N LYS A 226 19.46 -4.18 20.48
CA LYS A 226 19.64 -3.17 21.53
C LYS A 226 18.28 -2.83 22.13
N ASP A 227 18.18 -2.92 23.45
CA ASP A 227 16.93 -2.59 24.13
C ASP A 227 16.58 -1.11 23.99
N THR A 228 15.29 -0.86 23.96
CA THR A 228 14.67 0.46 23.89
C THR A 228 13.76 0.64 25.11
N ASP A 229 13.43 1.89 25.43
CA ASP A 229 12.53 2.21 26.57
C ASP A 229 11.17 1.49 26.48
N ILE A 230 10.75 1.11 25.27
CA ILE A 230 9.52 0.37 25.00
C ILE A 230 9.72 -1.15 24.90
N GLY A 231 10.95 -1.65 25.02
CA GLY A 231 11.27 -3.10 25.07
C GLY A 231 11.15 -3.80 23.71
N LEU A 232 11.68 -3.22 22.62
CA LEU A 232 11.68 -3.80 21.27
C LEU A 232 12.73 -4.91 21.06
N ALA A 233 13.80 -4.94 21.89
CA ALA A 233 14.87 -5.92 21.72
C ALA A 233 14.35 -7.36 21.78
N GLY A 234 14.72 -8.17 20.76
CA GLY A 234 14.30 -9.55 20.65
C GLY A 234 12.83 -9.77 20.28
N ARG A 235 12.07 -8.69 19.93
CA ARG A 235 10.64 -8.78 19.62
C ARG A 235 10.31 -8.91 18.14
N PHE A 236 11.23 -8.55 17.25
CA PHE A 236 11.03 -8.69 15.82
C PHE A 236 11.28 -10.14 15.36
N ASP A 237 10.31 -10.74 14.68
CA ASP A 237 10.55 -11.96 13.90
C ASP A 237 11.01 -11.58 12.49
N LEU A 238 12.30 -11.33 12.37
CA LEU A 238 12.94 -10.91 11.12
C LEU A 238 13.06 -12.01 10.06
N ARG A 239 12.53 -13.21 10.33
CA ARG A 239 12.39 -14.27 9.32
C ARG A 239 11.05 -14.20 8.57
N HIS A 240 10.08 -13.49 9.14
CA HIS A 240 8.74 -13.34 8.62
C HIS A 240 8.43 -11.85 8.41
N ILE A 241 8.94 -11.29 7.30
CA ILE A 241 8.80 -9.87 6.96
C ILE A 241 7.93 -9.75 5.70
N GLY A 242 6.85 -8.99 5.80
CA GLY A 242 6.03 -8.56 4.68
C GLY A 242 6.32 -7.12 4.29
N VAL A 243 5.92 -6.74 3.08
CA VAL A 243 5.93 -5.35 2.63
C VAL A 243 4.66 -5.05 1.86
N PHE A 244 4.13 -3.85 2.07
CA PHE A 244 3.03 -3.34 1.26
C PHE A 244 3.12 -1.82 1.09
N GLY A 245 2.33 -1.31 0.16
CA GLY A 245 2.23 0.13 -0.02
C GLY A 245 1.03 0.52 -0.86
N HIS A 246 0.69 1.79 -0.83
CA HIS A 246 -0.41 2.37 -1.60
C HIS A 246 0.13 3.25 -2.73
N SER A 247 -0.52 3.21 -3.91
CA SER A 247 -0.19 4.12 -5.02
C SER A 247 1.31 4.05 -5.38
N ARG A 248 2.06 5.14 -5.20
CA ARG A 248 3.51 5.13 -5.35
C ARG A 248 4.19 4.08 -4.44
N GLY A 249 3.75 3.93 -3.20
CA GLY A 249 4.25 2.89 -2.31
C GLY A 249 3.93 1.48 -2.80
N GLY A 250 2.76 1.30 -3.43
CA GLY A 250 2.37 0.06 -4.12
C GLY A 250 3.24 -0.24 -5.34
N PHE A 251 3.70 0.80 -6.04
CA PHE A 251 4.69 0.71 -7.11
C PHE A 251 6.11 0.40 -6.56
N THR A 252 6.43 0.88 -5.35
CA THR A 252 7.73 0.72 -4.69
C THR A 252 7.89 -0.66 -4.02
N ALA A 253 6.87 -1.17 -3.35
CA ALA A 253 6.94 -2.41 -2.57
C ALA A 253 7.39 -3.64 -3.39
N PRO A 254 6.88 -3.91 -4.60
CA PRO A 254 7.38 -4.99 -5.44
C PRO A 254 8.84 -4.80 -5.86
N HIS A 255 9.29 -3.55 -6.04
CA HIS A 255 10.69 -3.27 -6.35
C HIS A 255 11.60 -3.59 -5.15
N ALA A 256 11.18 -3.27 -3.92
CA ALA A 256 11.90 -3.67 -2.71
C ALA A 256 11.99 -5.21 -2.59
N CYS A 257 10.92 -5.95 -2.92
CA CYS A 257 10.92 -7.40 -2.97
C CYS A 257 11.89 -7.97 -4.02
N LEU A 258 12.06 -7.28 -5.15
CA LEU A 258 13.04 -7.67 -6.17
C LEU A 258 14.48 -7.49 -5.68
N LEU A 259 14.74 -6.44 -4.89
CA LEU A 259 16.08 -6.10 -4.39
C LEU A 259 16.48 -6.90 -3.14
N ASP A 260 15.53 -7.25 -2.26
CA ASP A 260 15.83 -7.85 -0.96
C ASP A 260 14.95 -9.07 -0.65
N SER A 261 15.55 -10.24 -0.56
CA SER A 261 14.88 -11.50 -0.32
C SER A 261 14.40 -11.70 1.15
N ARG A 262 14.72 -10.79 2.06
CA ARG A 262 14.18 -10.80 3.43
C ARG A 262 12.67 -10.54 3.43
N PHE A 263 12.14 -9.78 2.47
CA PHE A 263 10.71 -9.69 2.24
C PHE A 263 10.15 -11.04 1.78
N ARG A 264 9.16 -11.59 2.49
CA ARG A 264 8.56 -12.90 2.25
C ARG A 264 7.19 -12.84 1.59
N ALA A 265 6.51 -11.70 1.65
CA ALA A 265 5.21 -11.46 1.05
C ALA A 265 5.11 -10.00 0.62
N CYS A 266 4.51 -9.75 -0.54
CA CYS A 266 4.39 -8.43 -1.14
C CYS A 266 2.93 -8.11 -1.46
N LEU A 267 2.43 -6.97 -0.97
CA LEU A 267 1.09 -6.51 -1.27
C LEU A 267 1.12 -5.08 -1.82
N ASN A 268 0.32 -4.84 -2.82
CA ASN A 268 0.18 -3.56 -3.51
C ASN A 268 -1.28 -3.09 -3.41
N LEU A 269 -1.47 -1.89 -2.87
CA LEU A 269 -2.75 -1.20 -2.89
C LEU A 269 -2.74 -0.18 -4.03
N ASP A 270 -3.38 -0.51 -5.12
CA ASP A 270 -3.69 0.36 -6.27
C ASP A 270 -2.48 1.12 -6.86
N GLY A 271 -1.33 0.46 -6.92
CA GLY A 271 -0.07 1.00 -7.45
C GLY A 271 0.29 0.39 -8.79
N TYR A 272 -0.11 1.01 -9.91
CA TYR A 272 0.18 0.57 -11.27
C TYR A 272 0.58 1.73 -12.19
N PRO A 273 1.39 1.53 -13.23
CA PRO A 273 2.14 0.32 -13.60
C PRO A 273 3.30 0.03 -12.62
N LEU A 274 3.78 -1.20 -12.58
CA LEU A 274 4.96 -1.59 -11.79
C LEU A 274 6.26 -1.05 -12.42
N THR A 275 7.37 -1.06 -11.65
CA THR A 275 8.66 -0.63 -12.21
C THR A 275 9.07 -1.51 -13.39
N PRO A 276 9.78 -0.97 -14.40
CA PRO A 276 10.25 -1.76 -15.54
C PRO A 276 11.00 -3.02 -15.13
N ALA A 277 11.82 -2.96 -14.09
CA ALA A 277 12.56 -4.11 -13.58
C ALA A 277 11.64 -5.22 -13.04
N VAL A 278 10.56 -4.84 -12.32
CA VAL A 278 9.55 -5.80 -11.85
C VAL A 278 8.73 -6.34 -13.03
N MET A 279 8.34 -5.49 -13.97
CA MET A 279 7.61 -5.90 -15.18
C MET A 279 8.42 -6.86 -16.05
N GLU A 280 9.74 -6.71 -16.08
CA GLU A 280 10.63 -7.57 -16.84
C GLU A 280 10.89 -8.91 -16.14
N LYS A 281 11.16 -8.90 -14.82
CA LYS A 281 11.67 -10.06 -14.09
C LYS A 281 10.61 -10.78 -13.25
N GLY A 282 9.51 -10.12 -12.90
CA GLY A 282 8.59 -10.56 -11.84
C GLY A 282 9.24 -10.50 -10.46
N ILE A 283 8.54 -10.99 -9.45
CA ILE A 283 9.09 -11.23 -8.10
C ILE A 283 8.85 -12.68 -7.68
N ARG A 284 9.65 -13.16 -6.74
CA ARG A 284 9.55 -14.54 -6.24
C ARG A 284 8.57 -14.69 -5.08
N GLN A 285 8.28 -13.60 -4.38
CA GLN A 285 7.39 -13.60 -3.24
C GLN A 285 5.93 -13.76 -3.69
N PRO A 286 5.06 -14.37 -2.88
CA PRO A 286 3.62 -14.25 -3.05
C PRO A 286 3.23 -12.79 -3.19
N TYR A 287 2.33 -12.49 -4.14
CA TYR A 287 1.94 -11.14 -4.47
C TYR A 287 0.42 -10.98 -4.41
N MET A 288 -0.04 -9.92 -3.76
CA MET A 288 -1.43 -9.50 -3.81
C MET A 288 -1.52 -8.08 -4.37
N HIS A 289 -2.46 -7.87 -5.27
CA HIS A 289 -2.84 -6.55 -5.75
C HIS A 289 -4.29 -6.29 -5.38
N ILE A 290 -4.53 -5.29 -4.55
CA ILE A 290 -5.87 -4.78 -4.26
C ILE A 290 -6.04 -3.49 -5.03
N GLU A 291 -7.09 -3.39 -5.82
CA GLU A 291 -7.31 -2.25 -6.72
C GLU A 291 -8.77 -1.81 -6.75
N GLU A 292 -9.00 -0.56 -7.13
CA GLU A 292 -10.28 -0.15 -7.64
C GLU A 292 -10.57 -0.88 -8.96
N ILE A 293 -11.83 -1.01 -9.35
CA ILE A 293 -12.10 -1.39 -10.74
C ILE A 293 -11.59 -0.24 -11.60
N ALA A 294 -10.66 -0.55 -12.49
CA ALA A 294 -10.08 0.47 -13.37
C ALA A 294 -11.21 1.26 -14.05
N PRO A 295 -11.24 2.59 -13.92
CA PRO A 295 -12.33 3.41 -14.48
C PRO A 295 -12.60 3.12 -15.95
N TRP A 296 -11.54 2.81 -16.72
CA TRP A 296 -11.65 2.48 -18.16
C TRP A 296 -12.28 1.11 -18.44
N LEU A 297 -12.41 0.22 -17.45
CA LEU A 297 -13.11 -1.06 -17.58
C LEU A 297 -14.59 -0.96 -17.17
N GLN A 298 -14.94 0.02 -16.32
CA GLN A 298 -16.31 0.19 -15.84
C GLN A 298 -17.10 1.21 -16.65
N ASP A 299 -16.48 2.37 -16.88
CA ASP A 299 -17.08 3.48 -17.61
C ASP A 299 -16.07 3.92 -18.68
N PRO A 300 -16.34 3.70 -19.96
CA PRO A 300 -15.46 4.22 -21.00
C PRO A 300 -15.33 5.74 -20.82
N LEU A 301 -14.10 6.25 -21.00
CA LEU A 301 -13.84 7.69 -20.89
C LEU A 301 -14.94 8.49 -21.59
N THR A 302 -15.45 9.51 -20.92
CA THR A 302 -16.44 10.42 -21.51
C THR A 302 -15.82 11.18 -22.67
N ASP A 303 -16.65 11.69 -23.58
CA ASP A 303 -16.13 12.47 -24.72
C ASP A 303 -15.39 13.74 -24.28
N GLU A 304 -15.76 14.32 -23.11
CA GLU A 304 -15.03 15.44 -22.51
C GLU A 304 -13.63 15.03 -22.00
N GLU A 305 -13.52 13.88 -21.38
CA GLU A 305 -12.22 13.34 -20.92
C GLU A 305 -11.31 12.99 -22.10
N LEU A 306 -11.85 12.38 -23.13
CA LEU A 306 -11.15 12.12 -24.38
C LEU A 306 -10.63 13.41 -25.02
N LYS A 307 -11.49 14.43 -25.08
CA LYS A 307 -11.13 15.75 -25.59
C LYS A 307 -10.03 16.42 -24.76
N ARG A 308 -10.11 16.36 -23.43
CA ARG A 308 -9.06 16.88 -22.53
C ARG A 308 -7.73 16.14 -22.70
N ALA A 309 -7.78 14.83 -22.95
CA ALA A 309 -6.62 13.99 -23.19
C ALA A 309 -6.08 14.11 -24.62
N ASN A 310 -6.77 14.83 -25.51
CA ASN A 310 -6.50 14.89 -26.96
C ASN A 310 -6.38 13.49 -27.57
N GLN A 311 -7.31 12.59 -27.24
CA GLN A 311 -7.36 11.19 -27.69
C GLN A 311 -8.70 10.86 -28.32
N THR A 312 -8.67 9.97 -29.30
CA THR A 312 -9.86 9.32 -29.84
C THR A 312 -10.28 8.16 -28.93
N ARG A 313 -11.53 7.74 -29.03
CA ARG A 313 -12.06 6.55 -28.32
C ARG A 313 -11.27 5.28 -28.70
N GLU A 314 -10.89 5.15 -29.96
CA GLU A 314 -10.12 4.01 -30.44
C GLU A 314 -8.72 3.97 -29.81
N GLU A 315 -8.02 5.11 -29.76
CA GLU A 315 -6.71 5.24 -29.13
C GLU A 315 -6.78 4.92 -27.62
N ALA A 316 -7.80 5.41 -26.92
CA ALA A 316 -8.02 5.13 -25.50
C ALA A 316 -8.27 3.63 -25.26
N ASN A 317 -9.12 2.99 -26.07
CA ASN A 317 -9.39 1.55 -25.96
C ASN A 317 -8.13 0.72 -26.25
N LYS A 318 -7.36 1.08 -27.26
CA LYS A 318 -6.09 0.41 -27.58
C LYS A 318 -5.06 0.57 -26.46
N ALA A 319 -4.97 1.76 -25.86
CA ALA A 319 -4.09 2.01 -24.74
C ALA A 319 -4.50 1.16 -23.52
N SER A 320 -5.79 1.07 -23.22
CA SER A 320 -6.32 0.23 -22.12
C SER A 320 -6.01 -1.26 -22.33
N GLN A 321 -6.23 -1.77 -23.55
CA GLN A 321 -5.89 -3.16 -23.91
C GLN A 321 -4.40 -3.44 -23.77
N GLU A 322 -3.54 -2.50 -24.16
CA GLU A 322 -2.09 -2.64 -24.01
C GLU A 322 -1.68 -2.66 -22.54
N VAL A 323 -2.30 -1.83 -21.68
CA VAL A 323 -2.07 -1.84 -20.23
C VAL A 323 -2.43 -3.20 -19.66
N GLU A 324 -3.60 -3.76 -19.99
CA GLU A 324 -4.00 -5.10 -19.52
C GLU A 324 -3.04 -6.19 -20.00
N ARG A 325 -2.67 -6.17 -21.27
CA ARG A 325 -1.69 -7.12 -21.83
C ARG A 325 -0.35 -7.06 -21.10
N GLN A 326 0.14 -5.87 -20.78
CA GLN A 326 1.38 -5.69 -20.02
C GLN A 326 1.23 -6.19 -18.57
N ARG A 327 0.07 -6.01 -17.96
CA ARG A 327 -0.27 -6.49 -16.62
C ARG A 327 -0.27 -8.02 -16.58
N GLU A 328 -0.98 -8.66 -17.48
CA GLU A 328 -1.00 -10.14 -17.60
C GLU A 328 0.41 -10.70 -17.80
N LYS A 329 1.17 -10.11 -18.74
CA LYS A 329 2.56 -10.50 -18.97
C LYS A 329 3.45 -10.34 -17.74
N THR A 330 3.22 -9.31 -16.92
CA THR A 330 3.97 -9.09 -15.68
C THR A 330 3.59 -10.15 -14.65
N PHE A 331 2.29 -10.38 -14.44
CA PHE A 331 1.80 -11.33 -13.45
C PHE A 331 2.17 -12.78 -13.79
N SER A 332 2.25 -13.13 -15.08
CA SER A 332 2.73 -14.46 -15.49
C SER A 332 4.17 -14.77 -15.09
N LYS A 333 4.96 -13.74 -14.72
CA LYS A 333 6.34 -13.90 -14.23
C LYS A 333 6.44 -13.97 -12.69
N MET A 334 5.33 -13.78 -11.97
CA MET A 334 5.28 -13.88 -10.51
C MET A 334 5.27 -15.36 -10.11
N SER A 335 6.38 -15.87 -9.58
CA SER A 335 6.60 -17.32 -9.45
C SER A 335 5.85 -18.00 -8.30
N SER A 336 5.32 -17.23 -7.32
CA SER A 336 4.58 -17.80 -6.16
C SER A 336 3.08 -17.53 -6.20
N GLY A 337 2.54 -17.11 -7.35
CA GLY A 337 1.13 -16.81 -7.55
C GLY A 337 0.78 -15.35 -7.23
N VAL A 338 -0.35 -14.92 -7.80
CA VAL A 338 -0.90 -13.58 -7.69
C VAL A 338 -2.34 -13.65 -7.21
N TYR A 339 -2.68 -12.83 -6.24
CA TYR A 339 -4.05 -12.53 -5.84
C TYR A 339 -4.42 -11.16 -6.39
N LEU A 340 -5.44 -11.09 -7.22
CA LEU A 340 -6.00 -9.85 -7.72
C LEU A 340 -7.34 -9.63 -7.04
N VAL A 341 -7.45 -8.60 -6.23
CA VAL A 341 -8.62 -8.25 -5.43
C VAL A 341 -9.17 -6.92 -5.95
N THR A 342 -10.28 -6.96 -6.65
CA THR A 342 -10.93 -5.76 -7.17
C THR A 342 -12.10 -5.38 -6.27
N VAL A 343 -12.14 -4.12 -5.79
CA VAL A 343 -13.18 -3.63 -4.88
C VAL A 343 -14.13 -2.72 -5.63
N THR A 344 -15.33 -3.21 -5.89
CA THR A 344 -16.37 -2.46 -6.62
C THR A 344 -16.80 -1.20 -5.85
N GLY A 345 -16.84 -0.07 -6.54
CA GLY A 345 -17.22 1.22 -5.98
C GLY A 345 -16.12 1.92 -5.20
N ALA A 346 -14.95 1.27 -5.00
CA ALA A 346 -13.76 1.94 -4.48
C ALA A 346 -13.17 2.88 -5.54
N MET A 347 -12.42 3.87 -5.08
CA MET A 347 -11.56 4.74 -5.87
C MET A 347 -10.17 4.77 -5.23
N HIS A 348 -9.18 5.26 -5.97
CA HIS A 348 -7.78 5.30 -5.54
C HIS A 348 -7.55 5.69 -4.07
N ASN A 349 -8.22 6.73 -3.58
CA ASN A 349 -8.08 7.18 -2.21
C ASN A 349 -8.92 6.40 -1.18
N SER A 350 -9.76 5.44 -1.60
CA SER A 350 -10.49 4.54 -0.69
C SER A 350 -9.54 3.62 0.08
N PHE A 351 -8.29 3.46 -0.39
CA PHE A 351 -7.24 2.68 0.25
C PHE A 351 -6.35 3.52 1.18
N SER A 352 -6.95 4.53 1.83
CA SER A 352 -6.28 5.43 2.78
C SER A 352 -7.29 6.04 3.74
N ASP A 353 -6.83 6.75 4.76
CA ASP A 353 -7.71 7.48 5.71
C ASP A 353 -8.27 8.78 5.10
N MET A 354 -7.89 9.12 3.87
CA MET A 354 -8.24 10.40 3.23
C MET A 354 -9.75 10.68 3.12
N PRO A 355 -10.62 9.70 2.85
CA PRO A 355 -12.07 9.94 2.84
C PRO A 355 -12.65 10.37 4.19
N PHE A 356 -11.96 10.07 5.31
CA PHE A 356 -12.34 10.57 6.64
C PHE A 356 -11.78 11.97 6.92
N ILE A 357 -10.60 12.26 6.39
CA ILE A 357 -9.94 13.57 6.56
C ILE A 357 -10.65 14.66 5.76
N SER A 358 -11.06 14.35 4.53
CA SER A 358 -11.65 15.29 3.58
C SER A 358 -12.88 14.68 2.87
N PRO A 359 -13.95 14.34 3.61
CA PRO A 359 -15.09 13.63 3.03
C PRO A 359 -15.75 14.41 1.89
N GLU A 360 -15.74 15.73 1.94
CA GLU A 360 -16.26 16.60 0.88
C GLU A 360 -15.49 16.49 -0.44
N ARG A 361 -14.21 16.17 -0.38
CA ARG A 361 -13.34 15.98 -1.57
C ARG A 361 -13.53 14.60 -2.21
N TYR A 362 -14.02 13.64 -1.44
CA TYR A 362 -14.15 12.23 -1.84
C TYR A 362 -15.62 11.78 -1.84
N ASN A 363 -16.55 12.71 -2.01
CA ASN A 363 -18.00 12.45 -2.02
C ASN A 363 -18.49 11.67 -3.24
N ASN A 364 -17.67 11.53 -4.28
CA ASN A 364 -17.94 10.75 -5.48
C ASN A 364 -17.59 9.26 -5.36
N ILE A 365 -16.98 8.83 -4.24
CA ILE A 365 -16.72 7.42 -3.96
C ILE A 365 -18.05 6.71 -3.74
N LYS A 366 -18.31 5.64 -4.53
CA LYS A 366 -19.59 4.91 -4.51
C LYS A 366 -19.73 3.98 -3.30
N ILE A 367 -18.62 3.45 -2.78
CA ILE A 367 -18.59 2.63 -1.57
C ILE A 367 -18.44 3.50 -0.32
N ASN A 368 -19.09 3.13 0.78
CA ASN A 368 -18.87 3.78 2.07
C ASN A 368 -17.39 3.65 2.50
N ALA A 369 -16.78 4.74 2.96
CA ALA A 369 -15.36 4.77 3.32
C ALA A 369 -14.98 3.73 4.39
N ALA A 370 -15.77 3.58 5.45
CA ALA A 370 -15.52 2.58 6.49
C ALA A 370 -15.65 1.14 5.93
N ARG A 371 -16.60 0.91 5.01
CA ARG A 371 -16.78 -0.38 4.34
C ARG A 371 -15.58 -0.72 3.47
N ALA A 372 -15.06 0.22 2.67
CA ALA A 372 -13.86 0.03 1.85
C ALA A 372 -12.65 -0.35 2.71
N LEU A 373 -12.43 0.36 3.83
CA LEU A 373 -11.34 0.05 4.76
C LEU A 373 -11.54 -1.30 5.46
N THR A 374 -12.77 -1.67 5.81
CA THR A 374 -13.08 -3.00 6.40
C THR A 374 -12.70 -4.12 5.44
N ILE A 375 -13.11 -4.02 4.17
CA ILE A 375 -12.78 -5.00 3.13
C ILE A 375 -11.26 -5.08 2.95
N THR A 376 -10.62 -3.94 2.75
CA THR A 376 -9.17 -3.85 2.51
C THR A 376 -8.37 -4.43 3.68
N ASN A 377 -8.72 -4.09 4.93
CA ASN A 377 -8.11 -4.65 6.13
C ASN A 377 -8.24 -6.18 6.20
N ALA A 378 -9.42 -6.71 5.85
CA ALA A 378 -9.65 -8.16 5.87
C ALA A 378 -8.71 -8.90 4.89
N TYR A 379 -8.56 -8.38 3.67
CA TYR A 379 -7.68 -8.98 2.66
C TYR A 379 -6.20 -8.80 2.98
N ILE A 380 -5.78 -7.62 3.47
CA ILE A 380 -4.40 -7.38 3.93
C ILE A 380 -4.05 -8.37 5.05
N LEU A 381 -4.89 -8.48 6.07
CA LEU A 381 -4.68 -9.38 7.20
C LEU A 381 -4.65 -10.84 6.76
N ALA A 382 -5.61 -11.28 5.95
CA ALA A 382 -5.66 -12.64 5.43
C ALA A 382 -4.40 -12.99 4.64
N PHE A 383 -3.91 -12.08 3.81
CA PHE A 383 -2.70 -12.29 3.02
C PHE A 383 -1.46 -12.47 3.92
N PHE A 384 -1.23 -11.57 4.86
CA PHE A 384 -0.07 -11.69 5.75
C PHE A 384 -0.20 -12.84 6.74
N ASP A 385 -1.38 -13.15 7.25
CA ASP A 385 -1.59 -14.35 8.09
C ASP A 385 -1.26 -15.64 7.34
N ARG A 386 -1.61 -15.74 6.05
CA ARG A 386 -1.26 -16.88 5.22
C ARG A 386 0.24 -17.03 5.03
N TYR A 387 0.93 -15.95 4.67
CA TYR A 387 2.32 -16.04 4.20
C TYR A 387 3.37 -15.76 5.27
N LEU A 388 3.03 -15.04 6.34
CA LEU A 388 3.96 -14.78 7.44
C LEU A 388 3.70 -15.66 8.66
N ARG A 389 2.47 -16.20 8.82
CA ARG A 389 2.11 -17.05 9.96
C ARG A 389 1.71 -18.47 9.57
N GLY A 390 1.62 -18.78 8.28
CA GLY A 390 1.22 -20.09 7.76
C GLY A 390 -0.23 -20.48 8.08
N ARG A 391 -1.10 -19.49 8.37
CA ARG A 391 -2.50 -19.74 8.71
C ARG A 391 -3.35 -19.88 7.46
N ARG A 392 -4.18 -20.92 7.42
CA ARG A 392 -5.17 -21.05 6.33
C ARG A 392 -6.15 -19.88 6.36
N GLN A 393 -6.44 -19.32 5.17
CA GLN A 393 -7.29 -18.13 5.03
C GLN A 393 -8.41 -18.40 4.00
N PRO A 394 -9.63 -18.79 4.45
CA PRO A 394 -10.75 -19.08 3.54
C PRO A 394 -11.08 -17.91 2.60
N LEU A 395 -10.87 -16.66 3.05
CA LEU A 395 -11.08 -15.48 2.23
C LEU A 395 -10.23 -15.46 0.95
N LEU A 396 -9.05 -16.10 0.97
CA LEU A 396 -8.15 -16.21 -0.18
C LEU A 396 -8.40 -17.46 -1.03
N GLU A 397 -9.37 -18.27 -0.66
CA GLU A 397 -9.75 -19.53 -1.35
C GLU A 397 -11.04 -19.37 -2.19
N GLY A 398 -11.50 -18.14 -2.39
CA GLY A 398 -12.67 -17.84 -3.20
C GLY A 398 -14.00 -17.83 -2.42
N ASN A 399 -13.99 -18.06 -1.11
CA ASN A 399 -15.20 -17.96 -0.26
C ASN A 399 -15.55 -16.48 0.07
N ALA A 400 -15.62 -15.65 -0.95
CA ALA A 400 -15.80 -14.19 -0.83
C ALA A 400 -17.25 -13.75 -0.56
N SER A 401 -18.15 -14.68 -0.17
CA SER A 401 -19.59 -14.37 0.05
C SER A 401 -19.87 -13.29 1.11
N ILE A 402 -18.88 -13.01 2.00
CA ILE A 402 -19.01 -11.97 3.03
C ILE A 402 -18.78 -10.53 2.48
N PHE A 403 -18.15 -10.41 1.31
CA PHE A 403 -17.88 -9.13 0.65
C PHE A 403 -18.38 -9.16 -0.80
N PRO A 404 -19.67 -8.90 -1.04
CA PRO A 404 -20.25 -8.92 -2.39
C PRO A 404 -19.63 -7.87 -3.32
N GLU A 405 -18.96 -6.86 -2.76
CA GLU A 405 -18.25 -5.82 -3.50
C GLU A 405 -16.93 -6.31 -4.10
N VAL A 406 -16.47 -7.52 -3.75
CA VAL A 406 -15.13 -8.01 -4.13
C VAL A 406 -15.19 -9.05 -5.23
N THR A 407 -14.36 -8.86 -6.23
CA THR A 407 -13.95 -9.89 -7.18
C THR A 407 -12.53 -10.35 -6.83
N LEU A 408 -12.35 -11.64 -6.55
CA LEU A 408 -11.05 -12.25 -6.31
C LEU A 408 -10.65 -13.13 -7.48
N GLN A 409 -9.52 -12.85 -8.09
CA GLN A 409 -8.86 -13.72 -9.06
C GLN A 409 -7.56 -14.25 -8.46
N VAL A 410 -7.34 -15.57 -8.58
CA VAL A 410 -6.10 -16.21 -8.12
C VAL A 410 -5.38 -16.77 -9.34
N LEU A 411 -4.27 -16.12 -9.71
CA LEU A 411 -3.41 -16.56 -10.79
C LEU A 411 -2.32 -17.44 -10.18
N THR A 412 -2.44 -18.76 -10.35
CA THR A 412 -1.44 -19.71 -9.86
C THR A 412 -0.21 -19.71 -10.76
N ALA A 413 0.98 -19.76 -10.15
CA ALA A 413 2.21 -19.99 -10.92
C ALA A 413 2.09 -21.30 -11.72
N PRO A 414 2.68 -21.40 -12.93
CA PRO A 414 2.75 -22.67 -13.65
C PRO A 414 3.41 -23.70 -12.73
N ARG A 415 2.72 -24.81 -12.47
CA ARG A 415 3.27 -25.91 -11.66
C ARG A 415 4.58 -26.38 -12.30
N SER A 416 5.65 -26.42 -11.54
CA SER A 416 6.90 -27.00 -12.02
C SER A 416 6.67 -28.50 -12.29
N ARG A 417 7.35 -29.08 -13.29
CA ARG A 417 7.26 -30.54 -13.57
C ARG A 417 7.56 -31.41 -12.35
N SER A 418 8.32 -30.90 -11.38
CA SER A 418 8.63 -31.58 -10.13
C SER A 418 7.44 -31.71 -9.16
N ASP A 419 6.53 -30.73 -9.16
CA ASP A 419 5.36 -30.75 -8.28
C ASP A 419 4.28 -31.72 -8.80
N SER A 420 4.17 -31.91 -10.13
CA SER A 420 3.28 -32.89 -10.75
C SER A 420 3.68 -34.34 -10.45
N ILE A 421 4.96 -34.62 -10.12
CA ILE A 421 5.46 -35.94 -9.76
C ILE A 421 5.17 -36.24 -8.28
N ARG A 422 5.24 -35.26 -7.40
CA ARG A 422 4.93 -35.41 -5.96
C ARG A 422 3.43 -35.64 -5.72
N ASP A 423 2.55 -34.95 -6.44
CA ASP A 423 1.10 -35.14 -6.34
C ASP A 423 0.66 -36.52 -6.87
N ARG A 424 1.32 -37.07 -7.93
CA ARG A 424 1.06 -38.44 -8.40
C ARG A 424 1.49 -39.50 -7.39
N ALA A 425 2.54 -39.24 -6.60
CA ALA A 425 2.98 -40.18 -5.56
C ALA A 425 2.09 -40.14 -4.31
N ALA A 426 1.39 -39.04 -4.06
CA ALA A 426 0.46 -38.91 -2.94
C ALA A 426 -0.95 -39.50 -3.23
N THR A 427 -1.37 -39.52 -4.50
CA THR A 427 -2.67 -40.01 -4.91
C THR A 427 -2.75 -41.57 -5.08
N THR A 428 -1.60 -42.27 -5.00
CA THR A 428 -1.54 -43.73 -5.18
C THR A 428 -1.75 -44.52 -3.87
N LYS A 429 -2.12 -43.89 -2.76
CA LYS A 429 -2.28 -44.57 -1.46
C LYS A 429 -3.63 -44.37 -0.78
N PHE A 430 -4.73 -44.21 -1.49
CA PHE A 430 -6.06 -44.37 -0.88
C PHE A 430 -7.09 -44.77 -1.92
N SER A 431 -7.50 -46.06 -1.89
CA SER A 431 -8.73 -46.53 -2.49
C SER A 431 -9.82 -46.49 -1.40
N PRO A 432 -10.94 -45.80 -1.59
CA PRO A 432 -12.11 -45.99 -0.75
C PRO A 432 -13.18 -46.78 -1.49
N ALA A 433 -13.75 -47.73 -0.76
CA ALA A 433 -15.00 -48.38 -1.13
C ALA A 433 -16.19 -47.41 -0.97
N ASN A 434 -17.07 -47.47 -1.96
CA ASN A 434 -18.48 -47.06 -2.04
C ASN A 434 -19.16 -46.32 -0.89
N SER A 435 -19.70 -45.09 -1.19
CA SER A 435 -21.11 -44.76 -0.89
C SER A 435 -21.52 -43.51 -1.65
N GLY A 436 -22.70 -43.53 -2.26
CA GLY A 436 -23.21 -42.53 -3.19
C GLY A 436 -23.77 -41.28 -2.53
N GLY A 437 -23.90 -40.20 -3.31
CA GLY A 437 -24.66 -39.02 -2.93
C GLY A 437 -24.28 -37.75 -3.73
N LEU A 438 -25.14 -37.39 -4.64
CA LEU A 438 -25.43 -36.10 -5.27
C LEU A 438 -24.31 -35.08 -5.45
N THR A 439 -23.91 -34.90 -6.71
CA THR A 439 -23.13 -33.81 -7.25
C THR A 439 -24.04 -32.67 -7.77
N LEU A 440 -23.78 -31.43 -7.32
CA LEU A 440 -24.15 -30.23 -8.05
C LEU A 440 -22.86 -29.63 -8.64
N PRO A 441 -22.89 -29.15 -9.89
CA PRO A 441 -21.68 -28.69 -10.55
C PRO A 441 -21.36 -27.22 -10.17
N VAL A 442 -20.20 -26.99 -9.57
CA VAL A 442 -19.58 -25.66 -9.49
C VAL A 442 -18.65 -25.53 -10.68
N THR A 443 -19.02 -24.68 -11.61
CA THR A 443 -18.21 -24.38 -12.80
C THR A 443 -17.05 -23.45 -12.38
N ILE A 444 -15.86 -24.03 -12.22
CA ILE A 444 -14.62 -23.26 -12.12
C ILE A 444 -14.06 -23.18 -13.54
N SER A 445 -14.13 -22.00 -14.16
CA SER A 445 -13.49 -21.72 -15.45
C SER A 445 -12.00 -21.58 -15.24
N THR A 446 -11.28 -22.70 -15.38
CA THR A 446 -9.84 -22.71 -15.61
C THR A 446 -9.63 -23.07 -17.07
N ASN A 447 -9.41 -22.09 -17.94
CA ASN A 447 -8.73 -22.33 -19.22
C ASN A 447 -8.24 -21.02 -19.83
N LEU A 448 -6.96 -20.78 -19.69
CA LEU A 448 -6.16 -20.07 -20.66
C LEU A 448 -5.14 -21.08 -21.20
N SER A 449 -5.55 -21.80 -22.24
CA SER A 449 -4.64 -22.58 -23.07
C SER A 449 -3.98 -21.64 -24.07
N LEU A 450 -2.68 -21.40 -23.92
CA LEU A 450 -1.86 -20.83 -24.97
C LEU A 450 -1.62 -21.91 -26.01
N ASN A 451 -2.27 -21.79 -27.17
CA ASN A 451 -1.88 -22.51 -28.38
C ASN A 451 -0.74 -21.76 -29.04
N SER A 452 0.38 -22.43 -29.17
CA SER A 452 1.50 -22.13 -30.06
C SER A 452 1.10 -22.44 -31.49
N GLY A 453 1.15 -21.44 -32.34
CA GLY A 453 1.18 -21.47 -33.75
C GLY A 453 1.98 -20.27 -34.26
#